data_8d75cb2ef2bc076b426e3a3455c3064b
#
_entry.id   8d75cb2ef2bc076b426e3a3455c3064b
#
_cell.length_a   1.000
_cell.length_b   1.000
_cell.length_c   1.000
_cell.angle_alpha   90.00
_cell.angle_beta   90.00
_cell.angle_gamma   90.00
#
_symmetry.space_group_name_H-M   'P 1'
#
loop_
_entity.id
_entity.type
_entity.pdbx_description
1 polymer ?
#
loop_
_entity_poly.entity_id
_entity_poly.type
_entity_poly.pdbx_seq_one_letter_code
_entity_poly.pdbx_strand_id
1 'polypeptide(L)'
;MKAIVYRKNGPPDVLTCEEIEKPVPNDQEVLIKVHAAAVNPLDYHMMKGGPAIFRLLFGRAELKRPGVDCAGVVEAVGPAVTLFKAGDAVFGTCRGAFAEYAIVPQSSLAPKPDNVPFEDAAACPVAALTALQGLRKHGKIQPGQNVLINGASGGVGTFAIQLAKIFGAQVTAVCSVCNAVLVRSLGADHVIDYAQEDFSTGTARYDLILDLAGNHPFSVCQRVLTPRGIHVGAGVLAGEKSLSAMFGGLIGALLRSRFSSQKFVVFMAKVNREDLTSVGELVASGKLKPVIDRRYTLVEVPEAMRYQGTWRARGKLVIGLDA
;
A
#
# COMPACT_ATOMS: atom_id res chain seq x y z
N MET A 1 0.98 7.27 26.89
CA MET A 1 1.77 7.13 25.66
C MET A 1 1.44 8.24 24.70
N LYS A 2 2.42 8.74 23.93
CA LYS A 2 2.18 9.71 22.85
C LYS A 2 1.55 9.02 21.65
N ALA A 3 0.53 9.67 21.05
CA ALA A 3 -0.15 9.18 19.86
C ALA A 3 -0.69 10.34 19.02
N ILE A 4 -0.74 10.15 17.71
CA ILE A 4 -1.48 11.04 16.82
C ILE A 4 -2.95 10.65 16.85
N VAL A 5 -3.79 11.64 17.12
CA VAL A 5 -5.24 11.45 17.23
C VAL A 5 -6.02 12.52 16.48
N TYR A 6 -7.27 12.23 16.17
CA TYR A 6 -8.22 13.21 15.66
C TYR A 6 -9.66 12.84 16.05
N ARG A 7 -10.52 13.84 16.25
CA ARG A 7 -11.93 13.64 16.68
C ARG A 7 -12.93 13.92 15.56
N LYS A 8 -12.55 14.76 14.62
CA LYS A 8 -13.37 15.10 13.44
C LYS A 8 -12.58 14.88 12.16
N ASN A 9 -13.26 14.44 11.12
CA ASN A 9 -12.63 14.32 9.81
C ASN A 9 -12.31 15.70 9.24
N GLY A 10 -11.19 15.80 8.51
CA GLY A 10 -10.78 17.08 7.95
C GLY A 10 -9.41 17.02 7.27
N PRO A 11 -8.82 18.19 6.96
CA PRO A 11 -7.45 18.30 6.46
C PRO A 11 -6.44 17.84 7.53
N PRO A 12 -5.15 17.68 7.21
CA PRO A 12 -4.13 17.23 8.17
C PRO A 12 -4.02 18.04 9.47
N ASP A 13 -4.52 19.26 9.48
CA ASP A 13 -4.55 20.15 10.67
C ASP A 13 -5.48 19.64 11.80
N VAL A 14 -6.33 18.63 11.51
CA VAL A 14 -7.15 18.00 12.57
C VAL A 14 -6.36 17.01 13.43
N LEU A 15 -5.14 16.65 13.00
CA LEU A 15 -4.27 15.72 13.69
C LEU A 15 -3.53 16.43 14.82
N THR A 16 -3.59 15.86 16.01
CA THR A 16 -2.87 16.34 17.21
C THR A 16 -2.05 15.22 17.82
N CYS A 17 -0.89 15.55 18.35
CA CYS A 17 -0.10 14.63 19.16
C CYS A 17 -0.55 14.79 20.62
N GLU A 18 -1.11 13.73 21.21
CA GLU A 18 -1.65 13.77 22.58
C GLU A 18 -1.07 12.63 23.42
N GLU A 19 -1.03 12.83 24.72
CA GLU A 19 -0.85 11.74 25.67
C GLU A 19 -2.17 11.03 25.92
N ILE A 20 -2.19 9.72 25.65
CA ILE A 20 -3.34 8.85 25.88
C ILE A 20 -2.95 7.64 26.71
N GLU A 21 -3.93 6.94 27.25
CA GLU A 21 -3.70 5.71 27.98
C GLU A 21 -3.05 4.64 27.08
N LYS A 22 -2.07 3.89 27.63
CA LYS A 22 -1.46 2.75 26.93
C LYS A 22 -2.47 1.63 26.85
N PRO A 23 -2.77 1.11 25.66
CA PRO A 23 -3.80 0.10 25.51
C PRO A 23 -3.34 -1.27 26.05
N VAL A 24 -4.31 -2.08 26.47
CA VAL A 24 -4.09 -3.45 26.94
C VAL A 24 -4.59 -4.42 25.86
N PRO A 25 -3.79 -5.41 25.44
CA PRO A 25 -4.20 -6.37 24.41
C PRO A 25 -5.28 -7.33 24.92
N ASN A 26 -6.26 -7.63 24.08
CA ASN A 26 -7.24 -8.68 24.29
C ASN A 26 -6.63 -10.07 24.00
N ASP A 27 -7.42 -11.14 24.15
CA ASP A 27 -6.97 -12.53 24.09
C ASP A 27 -6.09 -12.86 22.86
N GLN A 28 -6.47 -12.42 21.68
CA GLN A 28 -5.80 -12.72 20.39
C GLN A 28 -4.88 -11.59 19.91
N GLU A 29 -4.66 -10.59 20.73
CA GLU A 29 -3.96 -9.38 20.33
C GLU A 29 -2.55 -9.32 20.93
N VAL A 30 -1.69 -8.62 20.21
CA VAL A 30 -0.31 -8.34 20.58
C VAL A 30 -0.18 -6.84 20.79
N LEU A 31 0.38 -6.42 21.90
CA LEU A 31 0.82 -5.05 22.13
C LEU A 31 2.25 -4.92 21.62
N ILE A 32 2.47 -4.03 20.69
CA ILE A 32 3.81 -3.73 20.17
C ILE A 32 4.25 -2.33 20.61
N LYS A 33 5.52 -2.19 21.01
CA LYS A 33 6.22 -0.92 21.04
C LYS A 33 6.63 -0.60 19.60
N VAL A 34 6.05 0.45 19.03
CA VAL A 34 6.27 0.82 17.62
C VAL A 34 7.62 1.55 17.52
N HIS A 35 8.50 1.07 16.64
CA HIS A 35 9.76 1.71 16.29
C HIS A 35 9.66 2.52 15.00
N ALA A 36 8.87 2.02 14.06
CA ALA A 36 8.56 2.72 12.82
C ALA A 36 7.15 2.44 12.33
N ALA A 37 6.56 3.41 11.66
CA ALA A 37 5.28 3.31 10.98
C ALA A 37 5.42 3.89 9.55
N ALA A 38 4.47 3.60 8.65
CA ALA A 38 4.49 4.21 7.32
C ALA A 38 3.12 4.71 6.88
N VAL A 39 3.15 5.84 6.19
CA VAL A 39 1.94 6.52 5.69
C VAL A 39 1.44 5.85 4.41
N ASN A 40 0.13 5.72 4.32
CA ASN A 40 -0.57 5.20 3.15
C ASN A 40 -1.63 6.18 2.65
N PRO A 41 -2.00 6.14 1.36
CA PRO A 41 -3.18 6.83 0.84
C PRO A 41 -4.44 6.54 1.66
N LEU A 42 -4.56 5.32 2.20
CA LEU A 42 -5.69 4.92 3.04
C LEU A 42 -5.80 5.79 4.30
N ASP A 43 -4.68 6.08 4.98
CA ASP A 43 -4.66 6.91 6.18
C ASP A 43 -5.18 8.33 5.87
N TYR A 44 -4.74 8.90 4.74
CA TYR A 44 -5.17 10.20 4.26
C TYR A 44 -6.68 10.24 3.95
N HIS A 45 -7.19 9.23 3.24
CA HIS A 45 -8.62 9.14 2.91
C HIS A 45 -9.48 8.94 4.16
N MET A 46 -9.06 8.10 5.11
CA MET A 46 -9.79 7.88 6.36
C MET A 46 -9.84 9.15 7.19
N MET A 47 -8.75 9.89 7.28
CA MET A 47 -8.69 11.18 7.98
C MET A 47 -9.64 12.21 7.33
N LYS A 48 -9.66 12.33 6.01
CA LYS A 48 -10.57 13.25 5.28
C LYS A 48 -12.05 12.82 5.34
N GLY A 49 -12.34 11.63 5.82
CA GLY A 49 -13.69 11.13 5.99
C GLY A 49 -14.22 10.24 4.88
N GLY A 50 -13.39 9.90 3.91
CA GLY A 50 -13.64 8.89 2.86
C GLY A 50 -15.08 8.69 2.37
N PRO A 51 -15.34 7.81 1.45
CA PRO A 51 -16.70 7.41 1.09
C PRO A 51 -17.49 6.90 2.30
N ALA A 52 -18.81 7.15 2.35
CA ALA A 52 -19.68 6.76 3.47
C ALA A 52 -19.55 5.27 3.86
N ILE A 53 -19.21 4.41 2.90
CA ILE A 53 -18.97 2.99 3.13
C ILE A 53 -17.77 2.74 4.06
N PHE A 54 -16.74 3.58 4.03
CA PHE A 54 -15.63 3.45 4.98
C PHE A 54 -16.04 3.76 6.42
N ARG A 55 -16.93 4.75 6.60
CA ARG A 55 -17.49 5.03 7.93
C ARG A 55 -18.32 3.88 8.47
N LEU A 56 -18.98 3.13 7.57
CA LEU A 56 -19.74 1.93 7.94
C LEU A 56 -18.81 0.77 8.32
N LEU A 57 -17.69 0.57 7.57
CA LEU A 57 -16.76 -0.54 7.77
C LEU A 57 -15.79 -0.32 8.95
N PHE A 58 -15.39 0.94 9.21
CA PHE A 58 -14.37 1.27 10.23
C PHE A 58 -14.92 1.91 11.51
N GLY A 59 -16.26 2.06 11.60
CA GLY A 59 -16.96 2.53 12.80
C GLY A 59 -16.91 4.05 13.02
N ARG A 60 -17.62 4.50 14.06
CA ARG A 60 -17.69 5.90 14.50
C ARG A 60 -16.99 6.05 15.86
N ALA A 61 -15.72 5.72 15.97
CA ALA A 61 -14.99 5.99 17.20
C ALA A 61 -14.93 7.50 17.44
N GLU A 62 -15.16 7.93 18.67
CA GLU A 62 -15.07 9.33 19.10
C GLU A 62 -13.64 9.84 18.97
N LEU A 63 -12.66 9.03 19.38
CA LEU A 63 -11.25 9.26 19.21
C LEU A 63 -10.67 8.31 18.15
N LYS A 64 -10.14 8.85 17.09
CA LYS A 64 -9.57 8.08 15.98
C LYS A 64 -8.05 8.19 16.00
N ARG A 65 -7.39 7.07 15.75
CA ARG A 65 -5.93 6.97 15.66
C ARG A 65 -5.55 6.53 14.24
N PRO A 66 -4.85 7.35 13.45
CA PRO A 66 -4.39 6.99 12.11
C PRO A 66 -3.14 6.11 12.16
N GLY A 67 -2.77 5.58 11.00
CA GLY A 67 -1.61 4.70 10.81
C GLY A 67 -2.01 3.25 10.71
N VAL A 68 -1.61 2.62 9.59
CA VAL A 68 -1.90 1.22 9.28
C VAL A 68 -0.65 0.37 9.33
N ASP A 69 0.42 0.79 8.68
CA ASP A 69 1.69 0.04 8.61
C ASP A 69 2.55 0.28 9.83
N CYS A 70 3.08 -0.77 10.42
CA CYS A 70 3.94 -0.70 11.60
C CYS A 70 5.04 -1.76 11.61
N ALA A 71 6.13 -1.45 12.31
CA ALA A 71 7.16 -2.38 12.72
C ALA A 71 7.64 -2.01 14.15
N GLY A 72 7.94 -2.99 14.97
CA GLY A 72 8.33 -2.76 16.35
C GLY A 72 8.63 -4.06 17.09
N VAL A 73 8.67 -3.96 18.41
CA VAL A 73 8.96 -5.08 19.29
C VAL A 73 7.72 -5.41 20.13
N VAL A 74 7.42 -6.68 20.26
CA VAL A 74 6.33 -7.16 21.11
C VAL A 74 6.61 -6.80 22.56
N GLU A 75 5.73 -6.03 23.17
CA GLU A 75 5.76 -5.64 24.58
C GLU A 75 5.01 -6.63 25.47
N ALA A 76 3.81 -7.01 25.02
CA ALA A 76 2.94 -7.94 25.72
C ALA A 76 2.03 -8.69 24.74
N VAL A 77 1.52 -9.82 25.16
CA VAL A 77 0.61 -10.67 24.38
C VAL A 77 -0.62 -11.04 25.19
N GLY A 78 -1.75 -11.16 24.54
CA GLY A 78 -2.97 -11.72 25.13
C GLY A 78 -2.84 -13.23 25.37
N PRO A 79 -3.62 -13.80 26.29
CA PRO A 79 -3.46 -15.19 26.75
C PRO A 79 -3.66 -16.25 25.66
N ALA A 80 -4.36 -15.96 24.58
CA ALA A 80 -4.58 -16.87 23.47
C ALA A 80 -3.62 -16.63 22.27
N VAL A 81 -2.62 -15.76 22.44
CA VAL A 81 -1.57 -15.56 21.42
C VAL A 81 -0.56 -16.71 21.51
N THR A 82 -0.34 -17.37 20.38
CA THR A 82 0.58 -18.51 20.27
C THR A 82 1.73 -18.27 19.28
N LEU A 83 1.63 -17.21 18.45
CA LEU A 83 2.58 -16.96 17.36
C LEU A 83 3.75 -16.07 17.76
N PHE A 84 3.63 -15.33 18.86
CA PHE A 84 4.60 -14.34 19.30
C PHE A 84 4.71 -14.31 20.83
N LYS A 85 5.85 -13.81 21.30
CA LYS A 85 6.13 -13.54 22.73
C LYS A 85 6.77 -12.16 22.89
N ALA A 86 6.80 -11.64 24.12
CA ALA A 86 7.51 -10.41 24.44
C ALA A 86 8.97 -10.48 24.00
N GLY A 87 9.47 -9.40 23.41
CA GLY A 87 10.80 -9.28 22.84
C GLY A 87 10.91 -9.65 21.35
N ASP A 88 9.91 -10.28 20.73
CA ASP A 88 9.94 -10.60 19.31
C ASP A 88 9.87 -9.32 18.47
N ALA A 89 10.75 -9.18 17.47
CA ALA A 89 10.69 -8.12 16.48
C ALA A 89 9.69 -8.51 15.39
N VAL A 90 8.74 -7.61 15.09
CA VAL A 90 7.61 -7.88 14.19
C VAL A 90 7.31 -6.71 13.27
N PHE A 91 6.62 -6.99 12.16
CA PHE A 91 6.06 -5.97 11.27
C PHE A 91 4.72 -6.45 10.70
N GLY A 92 3.87 -5.50 10.31
CA GLY A 92 2.56 -5.82 9.77
C GLY A 92 1.62 -4.62 9.76
N THR A 93 0.31 -4.89 9.90
CA THR A 93 -0.69 -3.83 9.88
C THR A 93 -1.51 -3.80 11.15
N CYS A 94 -1.77 -2.60 11.63
CA CYS A 94 -2.57 -2.36 12.83
C CYS A 94 -3.57 -1.21 12.61
N ARG A 95 -4.20 -0.77 13.68
CA ARG A 95 -4.94 0.49 13.75
C ARG A 95 -4.25 1.42 14.74
N GLY A 96 -3.85 2.61 14.27
CA GLY A 96 -3.21 3.60 15.12
C GLY A 96 -1.71 3.41 15.26
N ALA A 97 -1.02 3.08 14.15
CA ALA A 97 0.44 2.92 14.10
C ALA A 97 1.22 4.22 14.40
N PHE A 98 0.59 5.39 14.26
CA PHE A 98 1.26 6.65 14.60
C PHE A 98 1.14 6.93 16.10
N ALA A 99 1.73 6.03 16.89
CA ALA A 99 1.74 6.06 18.35
C ALA A 99 2.90 5.21 18.89
N GLU A 100 3.37 5.50 20.11
CA GLU A 100 4.43 4.71 20.77
C GLU A 100 4.06 3.23 20.93
N TYR A 101 2.77 2.92 21.08
CA TYR A 101 2.27 1.55 21.19
C TYR A 101 1.02 1.34 20.35
N ALA A 102 0.92 0.16 19.75
CA ALA A 102 -0.24 -0.25 18.97
C ALA A 102 -0.66 -1.69 19.32
N ILE A 103 -1.98 -1.94 19.25
CA ILE A 103 -2.55 -3.28 19.38
C ILE A 103 -2.75 -3.86 17.98
N VAL A 104 -2.34 -5.11 17.81
CA VAL A 104 -2.36 -5.81 16.53
C VAL A 104 -2.86 -7.24 16.70
N PRO A 105 -3.84 -7.70 15.91
CA PRO A 105 -4.16 -9.12 15.87
C PRO A 105 -2.92 -9.94 15.44
N GLN A 106 -2.61 -11.04 16.12
CA GLN A 106 -1.44 -11.86 15.81
C GLN A 106 -1.41 -12.33 14.33
N SER A 107 -2.57 -12.48 13.69
CA SER A 107 -2.70 -12.87 12.28
C SER A 107 -2.26 -11.79 11.28
N SER A 108 -2.14 -10.54 11.75
CA SER A 108 -1.75 -9.37 10.94
C SER A 108 -0.28 -9.00 11.07
N LEU A 109 0.50 -9.84 11.73
CA LEU A 109 1.93 -9.69 11.96
C LEU A 109 2.74 -10.82 11.33
N ALA A 110 3.99 -10.50 10.98
CA ALA A 110 5.03 -11.47 10.67
C ALA A 110 6.32 -11.12 11.45
N PRO A 111 7.21 -12.09 11.71
CA PRO A 111 8.52 -11.83 12.27
C PRO A 111 9.30 -10.87 11.36
N LYS A 112 9.90 -9.85 11.94
CA LYS A 112 10.82 -8.96 11.23
C LYS A 112 12.18 -9.66 11.11
N PRO A 113 12.73 -9.84 9.90
CA PRO A 113 14.07 -10.38 9.75
C PRO A 113 15.12 -9.51 10.46
N ASP A 114 16.11 -10.12 11.09
CA ASP A 114 17.09 -9.42 11.93
C ASP A 114 17.90 -8.37 11.17
N ASN A 115 18.24 -8.66 9.92
CA ASN A 115 19.02 -7.77 9.05
C ASN A 115 18.18 -6.68 8.35
N VAL A 116 16.89 -6.57 8.63
CA VAL A 116 16.00 -5.55 8.05
C VAL A 116 15.75 -4.44 9.08
N PRO A 117 16.05 -3.17 8.79
CA PRO A 117 15.72 -2.05 9.67
C PRO A 117 14.21 -1.93 9.91
N PHE A 118 13.78 -1.42 11.07
CA PHE A 118 12.36 -1.22 11.38
C PHE A 118 11.66 -0.31 10.38
N GLU A 119 12.34 0.73 9.88
CA GLU A 119 11.81 1.64 8.87
C GLU A 119 11.49 0.92 7.55
N ASP A 120 12.42 0.07 7.07
CA ASP A 120 12.24 -0.72 5.86
C ASP A 120 11.11 -1.73 6.05
N ALA A 121 11.05 -2.38 7.20
CA ALA A 121 9.99 -3.32 7.55
C ALA A 121 8.62 -2.63 7.59
N ALA A 122 8.51 -1.45 8.22
CA ALA A 122 7.27 -0.67 8.28
C ALA A 122 6.82 -0.16 6.91
N ALA A 123 7.74 0.08 5.97
CA ALA A 123 7.42 0.53 4.61
C ALA A 123 6.73 -0.55 3.75
N CYS A 124 6.78 -1.82 4.15
CA CYS A 124 6.35 -2.95 3.33
C CYS A 124 4.85 -3.27 3.37
N PRO A 125 4.16 -3.39 4.53
CA PRO A 125 2.96 -4.22 4.65
C PRO A 125 1.89 -3.91 3.60
N VAL A 126 1.24 -2.75 3.64
CA VAL A 126 0.16 -2.43 2.69
C VAL A 126 0.69 -2.38 1.25
N ALA A 127 1.82 -1.74 1.01
CA ALA A 127 2.31 -1.47 -0.33
C ALA A 127 2.83 -2.75 -1.02
N ALA A 128 3.69 -3.51 -0.36
CA ALA A 128 4.24 -4.73 -0.94
C ALA A 128 3.19 -5.84 -1.07
N LEU A 129 2.26 -5.98 -0.09
CA LEU A 129 1.15 -6.92 -0.21
C LEU A 129 0.22 -6.58 -1.38
N THR A 130 -0.07 -5.29 -1.58
CA THR A 130 -0.88 -4.84 -2.72
C THR A 130 -0.19 -5.20 -4.04
N ALA A 131 1.10 -4.92 -4.17
CA ALA A 131 1.87 -5.27 -5.36
C ALA A 131 1.92 -6.79 -5.57
N LEU A 132 2.27 -7.56 -4.54
CA LEU A 132 2.40 -9.02 -4.61
C LEU A 132 1.08 -9.70 -5.01
N GLN A 133 -0.02 -9.36 -4.30
CA GLN A 133 -1.32 -9.95 -4.58
C GLN A 133 -1.88 -9.48 -5.93
N GLY A 134 -1.65 -8.22 -6.29
CA GLY A 134 -2.02 -7.67 -7.59
C GLY A 134 -1.38 -8.43 -8.74
N LEU A 135 -0.10 -8.67 -8.67
CA LEU A 135 0.66 -9.39 -9.70
C LEU A 135 0.38 -10.91 -9.66
N ARG A 136 0.59 -11.55 -8.49
CA ARG A 136 0.56 -13.01 -8.35
C ARG A 136 -0.85 -13.58 -8.38
N LYS A 137 -1.74 -13.11 -7.48
CA LYS A 137 -3.07 -13.68 -7.25
C LYS A 137 -4.08 -13.22 -8.30
N HIS A 138 -4.12 -11.94 -8.56
CA HIS A 138 -5.13 -11.32 -9.43
C HIS A 138 -4.66 -11.19 -10.87
N GLY A 139 -3.41 -10.80 -11.09
CA GLY A 139 -2.78 -10.69 -12.40
C GLY A 139 -2.29 -12.01 -12.98
N LYS A 140 -2.08 -13.03 -12.13
CA LYS A 140 -1.58 -14.37 -12.53
C LYS A 140 -0.32 -14.27 -13.38
N ILE A 141 0.57 -13.36 -13.03
CA ILE A 141 1.81 -13.07 -13.74
C ILE A 141 2.61 -14.33 -14.07
N GLN A 142 3.15 -14.39 -15.29
CA GLN A 142 4.00 -15.48 -15.75
C GLN A 142 5.31 -14.92 -16.29
N PRO A 143 6.42 -15.67 -16.24
CA PRO A 143 7.68 -15.27 -16.86
C PRO A 143 7.52 -14.95 -18.35
N GLY A 144 8.23 -13.92 -18.81
CA GLY A 144 8.20 -13.45 -20.19
C GLY A 144 7.02 -12.55 -20.57
N GLN A 145 6.04 -12.37 -19.70
CA GLN A 145 4.91 -11.49 -19.97
C GLN A 145 5.29 -10.01 -19.99
N ASN A 146 4.58 -9.23 -20.79
CA ASN A 146 4.64 -7.78 -20.82
C ASN A 146 3.68 -7.19 -19.78
N VAL A 147 4.22 -6.52 -18.77
CA VAL A 147 3.47 -5.93 -17.65
C VAL A 147 3.58 -4.41 -17.70
N LEU A 148 2.45 -3.73 -17.71
CA LEU A 148 2.39 -2.28 -17.53
C LEU A 148 2.01 -1.97 -16.09
N ILE A 149 2.77 -1.07 -15.44
CA ILE A 149 2.50 -0.58 -14.09
C ILE A 149 2.19 0.91 -14.19
N ASN A 150 0.92 1.27 -14.01
CA ASN A 150 0.46 2.66 -14.01
C ASN A 150 0.53 3.23 -12.59
N GLY A 151 1.25 4.33 -12.37
CA GLY A 151 1.59 4.86 -11.05
C GLY A 151 2.86 4.21 -10.46
N ALA A 152 3.82 3.90 -11.33
CA ALA A 152 5.00 3.09 -11.08
C ALA A 152 5.96 3.67 -10.02
N SER A 153 6.00 4.98 -9.83
CA SER A 153 6.90 5.65 -8.86
C SER A 153 6.32 5.81 -7.45
N GLY A 154 5.06 5.44 -7.24
CA GLY A 154 4.41 5.50 -5.93
C GLY A 154 4.78 4.32 -5.01
N GLY A 155 4.28 4.33 -3.76
CA GLY A 155 4.59 3.31 -2.77
C GLY A 155 4.37 1.88 -3.25
N VAL A 156 3.21 1.56 -3.81
CA VAL A 156 2.91 0.23 -4.39
C VAL A 156 3.70 -0.02 -5.67
N GLY A 157 3.82 1.01 -6.53
CA GLY A 157 4.46 0.90 -7.84
C GLY A 157 5.93 0.49 -7.76
N THR A 158 6.68 1.04 -6.80
CA THR A 158 8.10 0.71 -6.60
C THR A 158 8.31 -0.75 -6.19
N PHE A 159 7.41 -1.33 -5.41
CA PHE A 159 7.41 -2.77 -5.13
C PHE A 159 6.95 -3.58 -6.34
N ALA A 160 5.95 -3.11 -7.07
CA ALA A 160 5.38 -3.82 -8.20
C ALA A 160 6.41 -4.01 -9.33
N ILE A 161 7.24 -3.00 -9.63
CA ILE A 161 8.33 -3.13 -10.61
C ILE A 161 9.26 -4.27 -10.21
N GLN A 162 9.78 -4.23 -8.99
CA GLN A 162 10.76 -5.20 -8.51
C GLN A 162 10.17 -6.62 -8.47
N LEU A 163 8.94 -6.77 -7.95
CA LEU A 163 8.26 -8.07 -7.91
C LEU A 163 7.98 -8.60 -9.32
N ALA A 164 7.55 -7.77 -10.27
CA ALA A 164 7.36 -8.19 -11.64
C ALA A 164 8.67 -8.69 -12.29
N LYS A 165 9.80 -8.03 -12.00
CA LYS A 165 11.13 -8.50 -12.43
C LYS A 165 11.52 -9.81 -11.76
N ILE A 166 11.26 -9.99 -10.46
CA ILE A 166 11.48 -11.26 -9.75
C ILE A 166 10.66 -12.39 -10.40
N PHE A 167 9.44 -12.11 -10.87
CA PHE A 167 8.62 -13.07 -11.60
C PHE A 167 9.01 -13.25 -13.08
N GLY A 168 10.09 -12.60 -13.54
CA GLY A 168 10.63 -12.76 -14.89
C GLY A 168 9.87 -12.01 -15.99
N ALA A 169 9.11 -10.98 -15.66
CA ALA A 169 8.35 -10.18 -16.63
C ALA A 169 9.19 -9.06 -17.27
N GLN A 170 8.72 -8.58 -18.43
CA GLN A 170 9.13 -7.32 -19.03
C GLN A 170 8.23 -6.20 -18.49
N VAL A 171 8.83 -5.15 -17.93
CA VAL A 171 8.10 -4.12 -17.18
C VAL A 171 8.11 -2.78 -17.93
N THR A 172 6.93 -2.28 -18.27
CA THR A 172 6.70 -0.89 -18.68
C THR A 172 6.16 -0.08 -17.50
N ALA A 173 6.90 0.91 -17.07
CA ALA A 173 6.55 1.79 -15.95
C ALA A 173 5.96 3.11 -16.46
N VAL A 174 4.76 3.48 -16.01
CA VAL A 174 4.15 4.79 -16.30
C VAL A 174 4.34 5.70 -15.09
N CYS A 175 5.06 6.80 -15.28
CA CYS A 175 5.34 7.79 -14.24
C CYS A 175 5.65 9.15 -14.87
N SER A 176 5.94 10.19 -14.07
CA SER A 176 6.48 11.45 -14.59
C SER A 176 7.98 11.30 -14.91
N VAL A 177 8.48 12.12 -15.85
CA VAL A 177 9.89 12.11 -16.29
C VAL A 177 10.89 12.23 -15.13
N CYS A 178 10.57 13.04 -14.12
CA CYS A 178 11.43 13.21 -12.94
C CYS A 178 11.64 11.93 -12.10
N ASN A 179 10.83 10.90 -12.33
CA ASN A 179 10.91 9.60 -11.67
C ASN A 179 11.48 8.50 -12.59
N ALA A 180 11.83 8.83 -13.85
CA ALA A 180 12.30 7.83 -14.82
C ALA A 180 13.58 7.12 -14.37
N VAL A 181 14.53 7.85 -13.77
CA VAL A 181 15.76 7.28 -13.24
C VAL A 181 15.46 6.29 -12.12
N LEU A 182 14.58 6.65 -11.18
CA LEU A 182 14.18 5.78 -10.09
C LEU A 182 13.55 4.47 -10.61
N VAL A 183 12.55 4.57 -11.47
CA VAL A 183 11.85 3.35 -11.92
C VAL A 183 12.74 2.42 -12.76
N ARG A 184 13.68 2.99 -13.54
CA ARG A 184 14.70 2.20 -14.24
C ARG A 184 15.66 1.50 -13.27
N SER A 185 16.11 2.17 -12.22
CA SER A 185 16.97 1.56 -11.20
C SER A 185 16.30 0.42 -10.44
N LEU A 186 14.95 0.38 -10.40
CA LEU A 186 14.17 -0.70 -9.83
C LEU A 186 13.90 -1.86 -10.82
N GLY A 187 14.36 -1.72 -12.07
CA GLY A 187 14.28 -2.77 -13.08
C GLY A 187 13.21 -2.56 -14.16
N ALA A 188 12.60 -1.37 -14.29
CA ALA A 188 11.71 -1.10 -15.42
C ALA A 188 12.48 -1.13 -16.75
N ASP A 189 12.04 -1.97 -17.69
CA ASP A 189 12.64 -2.11 -19.02
C ASP A 189 12.27 -0.93 -19.92
N HIS A 190 11.02 -0.45 -19.80
CA HIS A 190 10.49 0.71 -20.53
C HIS A 190 9.86 1.71 -19.57
N VAL A 191 9.95 2.99 -19.90
CA VAL A 191 9.35 4.07 -19.12
C VAL A 191 8.54 4.97 -20.04
N ILE A 192 7.28 5.17 -19.70
CA ILE A 192 6.36 6.10 -20.35
C ILE A 192 6.16 7.31 -19.43
N ASP A 193 6.50 8.50 -19.91
CA ASP A 193 6.15 9.76 -19.26
C ASP A 193 4.71 10.12 -19.61
N TYR A 194 3.81 10.03 -18.66
CA TYR A 194 2.38 10.31 -18.87
C TYR A 194 2.09 11.76 -19.28
N ALA A 195 3.05 12.68 -19.14
CA ALA A 195 2.91 14.06 -19.58
C ALA A 195 3.19 14.22 -21.10
N GLN A 196 3.90 13.25 -21.71
CA GLN A 196 4.29 13.28 -23.12
C GLN A 196 3.55 12.21 -23.94
N GLU A 197 3.25 11.07 -23.33
CA GLU A 197 2.68 9.92 -24.03
C GLU A 197 1.55 9.28 -23.22
N ASP A 198 0.41 9.04 -23.88
CA ASP A 198 -0.66 8.22 -23.30
C ASP A 198 -0.45 6.76 -23.71
N PHE A 199 -0.13 5.91 -22.71
CA PHE A 199 0.10 4.48 -22.92
C PHE A 199 -1.07 3.76 -23.62
N SER A 200 -2.29 4.29 -23.52
CA SER A 200 -3.49 3.69 -24.08
C SER A 200 -3.65 3.89 -25.60
N THR A 201 -2.85 4.75 -26.19
CA THR A 201 -2.85 5.05 -27.64
C THR A 201 -1.71 4.36 -28.39
N GLY A 202 -0.77 3.75 -27.67
CA GLY A 202 0.41 3.07 -28.22
C GLY A 202 0.08 1.75 -28.92
N THR A 203 1.07 1.25 -29.68
CA THR A 203 0.98 -0.06 -30.37
C THR A 203 1.38 -1.24 -29.50
N ALA A 204 2.07 -0.99 -28.38
CA ALA A 204 2.46 -2.02 -27.42
C ALA A 204 1.24 -2.76 -26.87
N ARG A 205 1.42 -4.06 -26.57
CA ARG A 205 0.37 -4.90 -25.98
C ARG A 205 0.87 -5.51 -24.70
N TYR A 206 0.02 -5.50 -23.67
CA TYR A 206 0.33 -5.96 -22.32
C TYR A 206 -0.51 -7.17 -21.93
N ASP A 207 0.13 -8.14 -21.33
CA ASP A 207 -0.54 -9.31 -20.76
C ASP A 207 -1.18 -8.98 -19.41
N LEU A 208 -0.58 -8.02 -18.70
CA LEU A 208 -1.05 -7.54 -17.42
C LEU A 208 -0.89 -6.02 -17.33
N ILE A 209 -1.94 -5.34 -16.92
CA ILE A 209 -1.89 -3.94 -16.49
C ILE A 209 -2.18 -3.92 -14.99
N LEU A 210 -1.22 -3.48 -14.17
CA LEU A 210 -1.44 -3.14 -12.77
C LEU A 210 -1.67 -1.63 -12.68
N ASP A 211 -2.93 -1.24 -12.47
CA ASP A 211 -3.35 0.15 -12.44
C ASP A 211 -3.52 0.64 -10.99
N LEU A 212 -2.60 1.50 -10.58
CA LEU A 212 -2.54 2.11 -9.25
C LEU A 212 -3.00 3.56 -9.28
N ALA A 213 -3.10 4.16 -10.46
CA ALA A 213 -3.52 5.55 -10.64
C ALA A 213 -5.02 5.70 -10.94
N GLY A 214 -5.64 4.70 -11.59
CA GLY A 214 -7.07 4.68 -11.88
C GLY A 214 -7.56 5.82 -12.79
N ASN A 215 -6.66 6.40 -13.59
CA ASN A 215 -6.95 7.58 -14.42
C ASN A 215 -7.56 7.24 -15.78
N HIS A 216 -7.54 5.96 -16.18
CA HIS A 216 -8.14 5.47 -17.43
C HIS A 216 -9.27 4.47 -17.15
N PRO A 217 -10.40 4.54 -17.87
CA PRO A 217 -11.44 3.54 -17.77
C PRO A 217 -10.98 2.21 -18.40
N PHE A 218 -11.53 1.10 -17.92
CA PHE A 218 -11.19 -0.24 -18.46
C PHE A 218 -11.32 -0.35 -19.97
N SER A 219 -12.36 0.26 -20.56
CA SER A 219 -12.58 0.27 -22.02
C SER A 219 -11.43 0.88 -22.84
N VAL A 220 -10.67 1.79 -22.23
CA VAL A 220 -9.47 2.38 -22.82
C VAL A 220 -8.29 1.42 -22.64
N CYS A 221 -8.08 0.90 -21.46
CA CYS A 221 -7.01 -0.07 -21.17
C CYS A 221 -7.15 -1.36 -21.99
N GLN A 222 -8.39 -1.78 -22.32
CA GLN A 222 -8.64 -2.96 -23.17
C GLN A 222 -7.96 -2.88 -24.55
N ARG A 223 -7.76 -1.68 -25.10
CA ARG A 223 -7.15 -1.49 -26.45
C ARG A 223 -5.69 -1.94 -26.49
N VAL A 224 -5.00 -1.85 -25.36
CA VAL A 224 -3.58 -2.18 -25.22
C VAL A 224 -3.34 -3.49 -24.48
N LEU A 225 -4.38 -4.19 -24.08
CA LEU A 225 -4.28 -5.55 -23.58
C LEU A 225 -4.14 -6.57 -24.70
N THR A 226 -3.38 -7.63 -24.46
CA THR A 226 -3.42 -8.83 -25.31
C THR A 226 -4.82 -9.48 -25.27
N PRO A 227 -5.17 -10.39 -26.20
CA PRO A 227 -6.51 -11.02 -26.23
C PRO A 227 -6.94 -11.73 -24.94
N ARG A 228 -5.98 -12.16 -24.11
CA ARG A 228 -6.23 -12.79 -22.79
C ARG A 228 -5.68 -11.96 -21.63
N GLY A 229 -5.37 -10.69 -21.89
CA GLY A 229 -4.76 -9.81 -20.90
C GLY A 229 -5.68 -9.52 -19.73
N ILE A 230 -5.06 -9.18 -18.60
CA ILE A 230 -5.74 -8.88 -17.35
C ILE A 230 -5.44 -7.43 -16.96
N HIS A 231 -6.49 -6.67 -16.64
CA HIS A 231 -6.37 -5.36 -16.01
C HIS A 231 -6.71 -5.50 -14.52
N VAL A 232 -5.74 -5.22 -13.67
CA VAL A 232 -5.87 -5.28 -12.21
C VAL A 232 -5.81 -3.86 -11.65
N GLY A 233 -6.94 -3.38 -11.14
CA GLY A 233 -7.02 -2.11 -10.41
C GLY A 233 -6.79 -2.32 -8.93
N ALA A 234 -5.87 -1.55 -8.35
CA ALA A 234 -5.63 -1.49 -6.92
C ALA A 234 -5.50 -0.02 -6.48
N GLY A 235 -6.03 0.32 -5.30
CA GLY A 235 -5.96 1.70 -4.83
C GLY A 235 -6.93 2.67 -5.54
N VAL A 236 -8.04 2.17 -6.07
CA VAL A 236 -9.09 2.89 -6.85
C VAL A 236 -9.66 4.15 -6.17
N LEU A 237 -9.18 4.50 -5.00
CA LEU A 237 -9.60 5.67 -4.24
C LEU A 237 -8.71 6.91 -4.49
N ALA A 238 -7.77 6.83 -5.40
CA ALA A 238 -6.85 7.91 -5.74
C ALA A 238 -7.49 8.92 -6.72
N GLY A 239 -8.68 9.41 -6.43
CA GLY A 239 -9.30 10.47 -7.24
C GLY A 239 -10.58 11.00 -6.62
N GLU A 240 -10.84 12.30 -6.78
CA GLU A 240 -12.06 12.98 -6.35
C GLU A 240 -13.30 12.66 -7.23
N LYS A 241 -13.32 11.50 -7.90
CA LYS A 241 -14.47 11.12 -8.71
C LYS A 241 -15.67 10.81 -7.81
N SER A 242 -16.84 11.27 -8.21
CA SER A 242 -18.09 11.01 -7.49
C SER A 242 -18.30 9.48 -7.35
N LEU A 243 -18.79 9.04 -6.20
CA LEU A 243 -19.11 7.63 -5.92
C LEU A 243 -19.95 7.00 -7.03
N SER A 244 -20.93 7.71 -7.59
CA SER A 244 -21.80 7.23 -8.67
C SER A 244 -21.02 6.96 -9.97
N ALA A 245 -20.10 7.83 -10.34
CA ALA A 245 -19.25 7.64 -11.52
C ALA A 245 -18.28 6.46 -11.32
N MET A 246 -17.78 6.27 -10.11
CA MET A 246 -16.90 5.16 -9.75
C MET A 246 -17.64 3.82 -9.78
N PHE A 247 -18.86 3.73 -9.20
CA PHE A 247 -19.68 2.52 -9.22
C PHE A 247 -20.19 2.21 -10.63
N GLY A 248 -20.64 3.21 -11.40
CA GLY A 248 -21.07 3.02 -12.78
C GLY A 248 -19.94 2.51 -13.68
N GLY A 249 -18.75 3.07 -13.54
CA GLY A 249 -17.55 2.60 -14.26
C GLY A 249 -17.17 1.17 -13.90
N LEU A 250 -17.24 0.82 -12.60
CA LEU A 250 -16.91 -0.52 -12.09
C LEU A 250 -17.91 -1.57 -12.60
N ILE A 251 -19.22 -1.31 -12.51
CA ILE A 251 -20.26 -2.22 -13.02
C ILE A 251 -20.11 -2.41 -14.52
N GLY A 252 -19.92 -1.34 -15.28
CA GLY A 252 -19.70 -1.41 -16.72
C GLY A 252 -18.44 -2.20 -17.10
N ALA A 253 -17.35 -2.06 -16.33
CA ALA A 253 -16.13 -2.81 -16.55
C ALA A 253 -16.29 -4.31 -16.23
N LEU A 254 -16.98 -4.64 -15.13
CA LEU A 254 -17.28 -6.04 -14.75
C LEU A 254 -18.18 -6.72 -15.80
N LEU A 255 -19.22 -6.04 -16.27
CA LEU A 255 -20.10 -6.57 -17.31
C LEU A 255 -19.32 -6.82 -18.62
N ARG A 256 -18.52 -5.86 -19.09
CA ARG A 256 -17.67 -6.03 -20.27
C ARG A 256 -16.68 -7.18 -20.13
N SER A 257 -16.04 -7.31 -18.97
CA SER A 257 -15.11 -8.39 -18.67
C SER A 257 -15.76 -9.79 -18.74
N ARG A 258 -17.06 -9.89 -18.46
CA ARG A 258 -17.78 -11.18 -18.53
C ARG A 258 -18.00 -11.66 -19.97
N PHE A 259 -18.10 -10.73 -20.92
CA PHE A 259 -18.32 -11.03 -22.36
C PHE A 259 -17.04 -10.88 -23.20
N SER A 260 -15.87 -10.71 -22.55
CA SER A 260 -14.57 -10.59 -23.18
C SER A 260 -13.64 -11.71 -22.71
N SER A 261 -12.68 -12.09 -23.54
CA SER A 261 -11.55 -12.92 -23.10
C SER A 261 -10.57 -12.18 -22.21
N GLN A 262 -10.55 -10.84 -22.28
CA GLN A 262 -9.80 -9.97 -21.37
C GLN A 262 -10.53 -9.83 -20.05
N LYS A 263 -9.79 -9.74 -18.95
CA LYS A 263 -10.35 -9.68 -17.59
C LYS A 263 -10.09 -8.34 -16.93
N PHE A 264 -11.08 -7.91 -16.15
CA PHE A 264 -10.97 -6.77 -15.24
C PHE A 264 -11.16 -7.23 -13.81
N VAL A 265 -10.23 -6.88 -12.94
CA VAL A 265 -10.25 -7.21 -11.52
C VAL A 265 -9.96 -5.96 -10.71
N VAL A 266 -10.78 -5.67 -9.71
CA VAL A 266 -10.47 -4.68 -8.67
C VAL A 266 -10.41 -5.41 -7.35
N PHE A 267 -9.40 -5.11 -6.55
CA PHE A 267 -9.22 -5.77 -5.27
C PHE A 267 -8.69 -4.81 -4.20
N MET A 268 -8.90 -5.22 -2.97
CA MET A 268 -8.23 -4.66 -1.79
C MET A 268 -7.32 -5.74 -1.23
N ALA A 269 -6.07 -5.38 -0.94
CA ALA A 269 -5.11 -6.33 -0.39
C ALA A 269 -5.61 -6.87 0.96
N LYS A 270 -5.45 -8.17 1.14
CA LYS A 270 -5.74 -8.84 2.41
C LYS A 270 -4.44 -9.09 3.14
N VAL A 271 -4.38 -8.60 4.37
CA VAL A 271 -3.23 -8.88 5.23
C VAL A 271 -3.28 -10.34 5.65
N ASN A 272 -2.19 -11.04 5.45
CA ASN A 272 -1.98 -12.41 5.93
C ASN A 272 -0.50 -12.63 6.22
N ARG A 273 -0.22 -13.48 7.17
CA ARG A 273 1.13 -13.76 7.66
C ARG A 273 2.04 -14.37 6.58
N GLU A 274 1.52 -15.24 5.74
CA GLU A 274 2.30 -15.93 4.70
C GLU A 274 2.89 -14.94 3.68
N ASP A 275 2.06 -14.04 3.15
CA ASP A 275 2.50 -13.01 2.22
C ASP A 275 3.46 -12.02 2.89
N LEU A 276 3.20 -11.62 4.16
CA LEU A 276 4.11 -10.76 4.92
C LEU A 276 5.47 -11.43 5.11
N THR A 277 5.51 -12.71 5.50
CA THR A 277 6.75 -13.46 5.66
C THR A 277 7.52 -13.53 4.35
N SER A 278 6.84 -13.85 3.24
CA SER A 278 7.47 -13.88 1.90
C SER A 278 8.06 -12.53 1.52
N VAL A 279 7.36 -11.42 1.82
CA VAL A 279 7.89 -10.06 1.60
C VAL A 279 9.13 -9.82 2.47
N GLY A 280 9.07 -10.18 3.76
CA GLY A 280 10.21 -10.05 4.68
C GLY A 280 11.45 -10.79 4.19
N GLU A 281 11.30 -12.03 3.72
CA GLU A 281 12.38 -12.85 3.14
C GLU A 281 12.98 -12.22 1.88
N LEU A 282 12.15 -11.66 0.99
CA LEU A 282 12.61 -10.95 -0.20
C LEU A 282 13.41 -9.69 0.17
N VAL A 283 12.97 -8.96 1.19
CA VAL A 283 13.71 -7.78 1.69
C VAL A 283 15.01 -8.21 2.36
N ALA A 284 14.97 -9.22 3.22
CA ALA A 284 16.16 -9.74 3.91
C ALA A 284 17.25 -10.24 2.94
N SER A 285 16.82 -10.86 1.83
CA SER A 285 17.76 -11.31 0.76
C SER A 285 18.21 -10.20 -0.18
N GLY A 286 17.74 -8.96 -0.01
CA GLY A 286 18.06 -7.81 -0.87
C GLY A 286 17.44 -7.85 -2.27
N LYS A 287 16.57 -8.84 -2.55
CA LYS A 287 15.83 -8.96 -3.82
C LYS A 287 14.70 -7.94 -3.94
N LEU A 288 14.18 -7.47 -2.81
CA LEU A 288 13.14 -6.44 -2.74
C LEU A 288 13.64 -5.32 -1.83
N LYS A 289 13.66 -4.09 -2.33
CA LYS A 289 14.14 -2.92 -1.58
C LYS A 289 13.01 -1.92 -1.41
N PRO A 290 12.60 -1.60 -0.17
CA PRO A 290 11.69 -0.50 0.10
C PRO A 290 12.30 0.83 -0.37
N VAL A 291 11.54 1.61 -1.11
CA VAL A 291 11.94 2.97 -1.50
C VAL A 291 11.30 3.94 -0.52
N ILE A 292 12.11 4.56 0.31
CA ILE A 292 11.68 5.57 1.27
C ILE A 292 11.99 6.95 0.70
N ASP A 293 10.95 7.75 0.43
CA ASP A 293 11.05 9.11 -0.10
C ASP A 293 11.44 10.09 1.00
N ARG A 294 10.75 10.04 2.14
CA ARG A 294 10.98 10.93 3.28
C ARG A 294 10.77 10.21 4.61
N ARG A 295 11.48 10.73 5.62
CA ARG A 295 11.37 10.33 7.02
C ARG A 295 10.83 11.49 7.83
N TYR A 296 9.98 11.18 8.80
CA TYR A 296 9.36 12.13 9.70
C TYR A 296 9.38 11.57 11.12
N THR A 297 9.30 12.44 12.10
CA THR A 297 9.05 12.09 13.50
C THR A 297 7.54 11.97 13.76
N LEU A 298 7.16 11.44 14.93
CA LEU A 298 5.75 11.31 15.31
C LEU A 298 5.01 12.67 15.27
N VAL A 299 5.63 13.73 15.73
CA VAL A 299 5.00 15.07 15.76
C VAL A 299 4.84 15.69 14.36
N GLU A 300 5.59 15.22 13.39
CA GLU A 300 5.54 15.67 11.98
C GLU A 300 4.53 14.88 11.12
N VAL A 301 3.78 13.95 11.70
CA VAL A 301 2.74 13.20 10.96
C VAL A 301 1.76 14.12 10.21
N PRO A 302 1.28 15.27 10.74
CA PRO A 302 0.46 16.18 9.96
C PRO A 302 1.13 16.67 8.67
N GLU A 303 2.45 16.92 8.70
CA GLU A 303 3.21 17.30 7.51
C GLU A 303 3.36 16.13 6.53
N ALA A 304 3.69 14.94 7.02
CA ALA A 304 3.74 13.73 6.21
C ALA A 304 2.41 13.47 5.49
N MET A 305 1.28 13.70 6.18
CA MET A 305 -0.07 13.57 5.61
C MET A 305 -0.38 14.68 4.59
N ARG A 306 0.09 15.92 4.79
CA ARG A 306 -0.02 16.97 3.76
C ARG A 306 0.75 16.59 2.51
N TYR A 307 1.98 16.11 2.68
CA TYR A 307 2.80 15.67 1.55
C TYR A 307 2.18 14.46 0.84
N GLN A 308 1.66 13.47 1.58
CA GLN A 308 0.90 12.35 0.99
C GLN A 308 -0.29 12.85 0.15
N GLY A 309 -0.99 13.88 0.63
CA GLY A 309 -2.12 14.49 -0.08
C GLY A 309 -1.76 15.19 -1.40
N THR A 310 -0.49 15.46 -1.67
CA THR A 310 -0.03 15.99 -2.97
C THR A 310 0.04 14.93 -4.06
N TRP A 311 0.00 13.64 -3.70
CA TRP A 311 0.17 12.49 -4.60
C TRP A 311 1.52 12.47 -5.34
N ARG A 312 2.55 13.13 -4.78
CA ARG A 312 3.89 13.26 -5.38
C ARG A 312 4.96 12.42 -4.68
N ALA A 313 4.59 11.63 -3.68
CA ALA A 313 5.52 10.76 -2.98
C ALA A 313 6.16 9.74 -3.93
N ARG A 314 7.48 9.58 -3.81
CA ARG A 314 8.32 8.67 -4.60
C ARG A 314 8.65 7.44 -3.77
N GLY A 315 7.72 6.50 -3.67
CA GLY A 315 7.82 5.39 -2.72
C GLY A 315 7.04 5.65 -1.45
N LYS A 316 7.63 5.32 -0.28
CA LYS A 316 6.96 5.37 1.03
C LYS A 316 7.43 6.56 1.87
N LEU A 317 6.52 7.03 2.72
CA LEU A 317 6.82 7.99 3.78
C LEU A 317 6.84 7.23 5.09
N VAL A 318 7.91 7.37 5.86
CA VAL A 318 8.12 6.63 7.11
C VAL A 318 8.12 7.58 8.30
N ILE A 319 7.55 7.13 9.40
CA ILE A 319 7.51 7.81 10.69
C ILE A 319 8.40 7.03 11.64
N GLY A 320 9.51 7.65 12.08
CA GLY A 320 10.36 7.11 13.13
C GLY A 320 9.79 7.45 14.51
N LEU A 321 9.82 6.48 15.43
CA LEU A 321 9.32 6.62 16.82
C LEU A 321 10.43 6.46 17.84
N ASP A 322 11.65 6.16 17.43
CA ASP A 322 12.82 5.93 18.31
C ASP A 322 13.56 7.23 18.69
N ALA A 323 12.88 8.38 18.75
CA ALA A 323 13.50 9.65 19.15
C ALA A 323 13.18 10.04 20.57
#